data_71e2beb98a3a3df0ef65c2a064426bb1
#
_entry.id   71e2beb98a3a3df0ef65c2a064426bb1
#
_cell.length_a   1.000
_cell.length_b   1.000
_cell.length_c   1.000
_cell.angle_alpha   90.00
_cell.angle_beta   90.00
_cell.angle_gamma   90.00
#
_symmetry.space_group_name_H-M   'P 1'
#
loop_
_entity.id
_entity.type
_entity.pdbx_description
1 polymer ?
#
loop_
_entity_poly.entity_id
_entity_poly.type
_entity_poly.pdbx_seq_one_letter_code
_entity_poly.pdbx_strand_id
1 'polypeptide(L)'
;MAFYTIHPRDIQNICFQKRVRVVDIRKPQEYRKYHYPGAVNIPYSDDDSWCCRFSKYRPLLLYCEYGSTSLLAARKLGKEGYEVYTVIGGANAMQEQLRR
;
A
#
# COMPACT_ATOMS: atom_id res chain seq x y z
N MET A 1 -8.14 -11.98 -9.31
CA MET A 1 -9.04 -11.55 -8.28
C MET A 1 -9.05 -10.06 -8.11
N ALA A 2 -9.80 -9.56 -7.17
CA ALA A 2 -10.02 -8.13 -7.04
C ALA A 2 -9.02 -7.45 -6.11
N PHE A 3 -8.75 -6.21 -6.40
CA PHE A 3 -8.12 -5.31 -5.48
C PHE A 3 -9.03 -4.10 -5.32
N TYR A 4 -8.77 -3.27 -4.31
CA TYR A 4 -9.64 -2.15 -3.98
C TYR A 4 -8.82 -0.87 -3.90
N THR A 5 -9.39 0.23 -4.37
CA THR A 5 -8.77 1.55 -4.22
C THR A 5 -9.48 2.29 -3.11
N ILE A 6 -8.71 3.03 -2.30
CA ILE A 6 -9.29 3.81 -1.21
C ILE A 6 -8.75 5.23 -1.24
N HIS A 7 -9.56 6.15 -0.74
CA HIS A 7 -9.15 7.54 -0.59
C HIS A 7 -8.25 7.65 0.66
N PRO A 8 -7.25 8.56 0.66
CA PRO A 8 -6.39 8.73 1.83
C PRO A 8 -7.15 8.94 3.14
N ARG A 9 -8.29 9.61 3.11
CA ARG A 9 -9.08 9.86 4.32
C ARG A 9 -9.65 8.59 4.94
N ASP A 10 -9.68 7.50 4.19
CA ASP A 10 -10.27 6.24 4.65
C ASP A 10 -9.23 5.25 5.22
N ILE A 11 -7.95 5.60 5.18
CA ILE A 11 -6.88 4.69 5.62
C ILE A 11 -7.06 4.26 7.07
N GLN A 12 -7.27 5.23 7.95
CA GLN A 12 -7.38 4.93 9.37
C GLN A 12 -8.53 3.98 9.65
N ASN A 13 -9.65 4.20 8.96
CA ASN A 13 -10.84 3.38 9.10
C ASN A 13 -10.61 1.95 8.63
N ILE A 14 -9.97 1.80 7.48
CA ILE A 14 -9.62 0.47 6.93
C ILE A 14 -8.65 -0.25 7.86
N CYS A 15 -7.65 0.44 8.38
CA CYS A 15 -6.69 -0.14 9.32
C CYS A 15 -7.40 -0.68 10.55
N PHE A 16 -8.35 0.07 11.06
CA PHE A 16 -9.10 -0.34 12.24
C PHE A 16 -10.01 -1.53 11.96
N GLN A 17 -10.78 -1.46 10.86
CA GLN A 17 -11.79 -2.48 10.55
C GLN A 17 -11.19 -3.78 10.05
N LYS A 18 -10.16 -3.71 9.21
CA LYS A 18 -9.62 -4.87 8.51
C LYS A 18 -8.27 -5.33 9.05
N ARG A 19 -7.65 -4.56 9.91
CA ARG A 19 -6.32 -4.88 10.45
C ARG A 19 -5.31 -5.11 9.32
N VAL A 20 -5.34 -4.25 8.34
CA VAL A 20 -4.44 -4.37 7.19
C VAL A 20 -3.00 -4.18 7.61
N ARG A 21 -2.09 -4.82 6.88
CA ARG A 21 -0.68 -4.52 6.98
C ARG A 21 -0.39 -3.39 6.00
N VAL A 22 0.07 -2.25 6.50
CA VAL A 22 0.36 -1.10 5.65
C VAL A 22 1.79 -1.24 5.13
N VAL A 23 1.93 -1.21 3.81
CA VAL A 23 3.22 -1.42 3.15
C VAL A 23 3.54 -0.25 2.24
N ASP A 24 4.65 0.40 2.53
CA ASP A 24 5.21 1.46 1.69
C ASP A 24 6.13 0.78 0.68
N ILE A 25 5.78 0.85 -0.60
CA ILE A 25 6.55 0.16 -1.64
C ILE A 25 7.50 1.10 -2.38
N ARG A 26 7.74 2.30 -1.81
CA ARG A 26 8.69 3.26 -2.37
C ARG A 26 10.11 2.86 -2.00
N LYS A 27 11.08 3.58 -2.56
CA LYS A 27 12.48 3.41 -2.19
C LYS A 27 12.69 3.76 -0.72
N PRO A 28 13.67 3.14 -0.06
CA PRO A 28 13.92 3.42 1.36
C PRO A 28 14.14 4.89 1.68
N GLN A 29 14.75 5.65 0.77
CA GLN A 29 14.99 7.08 0.98
C GLN A 29 13.68 7.85 1.16
N GLU A 30 12.67 7.50 0.35
CA GLU A 30 11.37 8.16 0.45
C GLU A 30 10.64 7.76 1.72
N TYR A 31 10.72 6.50 2.07
CA TYR A 31 10.12 6.00 3.31
C TYR A 31 10.70 6.72 4.53
N ARG A 32 12.00 6.96 4.55
CA ARG A 32 12.64 7.64 5.67
C ARG A 32 12.22 9.10 5.81
N LYS A 33 11.89 9.77 4.71
CA LYS A 33 11.43 11.15 4.74
C LYS A 33 10.05 11.27 5.36
N TYR A 34 9.17 10.36 5.00
CA TYR A 34 7.81 10.30 5.50
C TYR A 34 7.23 8.93 5.22
N HIS A 35 6.53 8.37 6.15
CA HIS A 35 5.72 7.18 5.89
C HIS A 35 4.54 7.17 6.85
N TYR A 36 3.49 6.46 6.46
CA TYR A 36 2.31 6.31 7.29
C TYR A 36 2.69 5.60 8.59
N PRO A 37 2.23 6.07 9.77
CA PRO A 37 2.59 5.44 11.05
C PRO A 37 2.29 3.94 11.05
N GLY A 38 3.30 3.15 11.37
CA GLY A 38 3.17 1.70 11.39
C GLY A 38 3.43 1.01 10.06
N ALA A 39 3.63 1.77 8.98
CA ALA A 39 3.92 1.16 7.69
C ALA A 39 5.30 0.51 7.69
N VAL A 40 5.41 -0.64 7.02
CA VAL A 40 6.72 -1.26 6.76
C VAL A 40 7.14 -0.90 5.35
N ASN A 41 8.44 -0.89 5.11
CA ASN A 41 8.97 -0.57 3.79
C ASN A 41 9.42 -1.85 3.08
N ILE A 42 8.73 -2.17 1.99
CA ILE A 42 9.08 -3.30 1.12
C ILE A 42 9.08 -2.75 -0.30
N PRO A 43 10.23 -2.24 -0.77
CA PRO A 43 10.29 -1.59 -2.08
C PRO A 43 9.83 -2.52 -3.20
N TYR A 44 9.04 -1.98 -4.11
CA TYR A 44 8.50 -2.74 -5.22
C TYR A 44 9.61 -3.25 -6.13
N SER A 45 9.44 -4.47 -6.62
CA SER A 45 10.32 -5.08 -7.59
C SER A 45 9.48 -5.84 -8.59
N ASP A 46 9.91 -5.87 -9.85
CA ASP A 46 9.26 -6.67 -10.88
C ASP A 46 9.59 -8.15 -10.75
N ASP A 47 10.49 -8.49 -9.86
CA ASP A 47 10.87 -9.87 -9.59
C ASP A 47 9.64 -10.62 -9.06
N ASP A 48 9.35 -11.78 -9.63
CA ASP A 48 8.22 -12.60 -9.22
C ASP A 48 8.28 -12.96 -7.74
N SER A 49 9.48 -13.04 -7.17
CA SER A 49 9.66 -13.35 -5.76
C SER A 49 9.14 -12.26 -4.84
N TRP A 50 8.89 -11.05 -5.36
CA TRP A 50 8.42 -9.95 -4.54
C TRP A 50 7.08 -10.29 -3.86
N CYS A 51 6.18 -10.93 -4.59
CA CYS A 51 4.88 -11.33 -4.04
C CYS A 51 5.01 -12.33 -2.89
N CYS A 52 6.09 -13.12 -2.89
CA CYS A 52 6.32 -14.12 -1.84
C CYS A 52 6.63 -13.52 -0.48
N ARG A 53 6.86 -12.22 -0.42
CA ARG A 53 7.20 -11.53 0.82
C ARG A 53 5.99 -11.25 1.70
N PHE A 54 4.79 -11.58 1.20
CA PHE A 54 3.53 -11.27 1.90
C PHE A 54 2.79 -12.53 2.29
N SER A 55 2.08 -12.45 3.42
CA SER A 55 1.20 -13.52 3.87
C SER A 55 -0.21 -13.24 3.37
N LYS A 56 -0.91 -14.29 2.95
CA LYS A 56 -2.31 -14.18 2.53
C LYS A 56 -3.29 -14.13 3.71
N TYR A 57 -2.79 -14.34 4.92
CA TYR A 57 -3.64 -14.35 6.10
C TYR A 57 -4.02 -12.95 6.59
N ARG A 58 -3.40 -11.93 6.05
CA ARG A 58 -3.64 -10.57 6.48
C ARG A 58 -3.80 -9.67 5.27
N PRO A 59 -4.88 -8.87 5.21
CA PRO A 59 -5.07 -7.94 4.10
C PRO A 59 -3.92 -6.93 4.04
N LEU A 60 -3.61 -6.48 2.84
CA LEU A 60 -2.52 -5.55 2.58
C LEU A 60 -3.08 -4.20 2.16
N LEU A 61 -2.43 -3.14 2.61
CA LEU A 61 -2.71 -1.80 2.11
C LEU A 61 -1.39 -1.26 1.59
N LEU A 62 -1.31 -1.09 0.27
CA LEU A 62 -0.09 -0.64 -0.39
C LEU A 62 -0.19 0.83 -0.76
N TYR A 63 0.94 1.54 -0.70
CA TYR A 63 1.01 2.85 -1.30
C TYR A 63 2.40 3.12 -1.86
N CYS A 64 2.44 3.90 -2.91
CA CYS A 64 3.68 4.41 -3.49
C CYS A 64 3.61 5.94 -3.46
N GLU A 65 4.41 6.64 -4.26
CA GLU A 65 4.46 8.11 -4.20
C GLU A 65 3.17 8.75 -4.71
N TYR A 66 2.70 8.35 -5.90
CA TYR A 66 1.55 8.98 -6.55
C TYR A 66 0.40 8.03 -6.86
N GLY A 67 0.55 6.74 -6.57
CA GLY A 67 -0.51 5.77 -6.73
C GLY A 67 -0.39 4.82 -7.90
N SER A 68 0.39 5.13 -8.93
CA SER A 68 0.45 4.30 -10.13
C SER A 68 1.16 2.97 -9.92
N THR A 69 2.31 3.00 -9.25
CA THR A 69 3.07 1.76 -8.98
C THR A 69 2.31 0.86 -8.02
N SER A 70 1.69 1.43 -6.99
CA SER A 70 0.94 0.61 -6.03
C SER A 70 -0.33 0.04 -6.65
N LEU A 71 -0.92 0.73 -7.63
CA LEU A 71 -2.06 0.19 -8.37
C LEU A 71 -1.64 -1.06 -9.15
N LEU A 72 -0.49 -0.97 -9.85
CA LEU A 72 0.04 -2.11 -10.59
C LEU A 72 0.36 -3.27 -9.66
N ALA A 73 1.01 -2.99 -8.53
CA ALA A 73 1.37 -4.00 -7.55
C ALA A 73 0.13 -4.66 -6.95
N ALA A 74 -0.89 -3.86 -6.62
CA ALA A 74 -2.14 -4.37 -6.06
C ALA A 74 -2.84 -5.32 -7.04
N ARG A 75 -2.80 -4.98 -8.31
CA ARG A 75 -3.37 -5.81 -9.37
C ARG A 75 -2.69 -7.17 -9.42
N LYS A 76 -1.37 -7.19 -9.40
CA LYS A 76 -0.60 -8.43 -9.40
C LYS A 76 -0.91 -9.29 -8.18
N LEU A 77 -0.92 -8.69 -7.01
CA LEU A 77 -1.21 -9.41 -5.76
C LEU A 77 -2.64 -9.93 -5.74
N GLY A 78 -3.58 -9.12 -6.22
CA GLY A 78 -4.97 -9.55 -6.30
C GLY A 78 -5.16 -10.79 -7.14
N LYS A 79 -4.42 -10.88 -8.26
CA LYS A 79 -4.45 -12.06 -9.13
C LYS A 79 -3.89 -13.29 -8.42
N GLU A 80 -2.98 -13.10 -7.48
CA GLU A 80 -2.39 -14.19 -6.71
C GLU A 80 -3.22 -14.58 -5.49
N GLY A 81 -4.37 -13.96 -5.30
CA GLY A 81 -5.28 -14.33 -4.23
C GLY A 81 -5.16 -13.51 -2.94
N TYR A 82 -4.36 -12.45 -2.95
CA TYR A 82 -4.25 -11.57 -1.79
C TYR A 82 -5.45 -10.62 -1.74
N GLU A 83 -5.89 -10.30 -0.53
CA GLU A 83 -6.83 -9.19 -0.34
C GLU A 83 -5.98 -7.93 -0.21
N VAL A 84 -6.12 -7.00 -1.14
CA VAL A 84 -5.21 -5.86 -1.21
C VAL A 84 -5.95 -4.56 -1.52
N TYR A 85 -5.55 -3.52 -0.83
CA TYR A 85 -6.04 -2.15 -1.00
C TYR A 85 -4.89 -1.28 -1.47
N THR A 86 -5.17 -0.27 -2.27
CA THR A 86 -4.16 0.70 -2.70
C THR A 86 -4.70 2.11 -2.54
N VAL A 87 -3.83 3.04 -2.14
CA VAL A 87 -4.23 4.41 -1.82
C VAL A 87 -4.20 5.29 -3.06
N ILE A 88 -5.35 5.89 -3.37
CA ILE A 88 -5.46 6.83 -4.50
C ILE A 88 -4.54 8.01 -4.23
N GLY A 89 -3.67 8.30 -5.20
CA GLY A 89 -2.75 9.43 -5.11
C GLY A 89 -1.52 9.19 -4.24
N GLY A 90 -1.43 8.03 -3.57
CA GLY A 90 -0.25 7.61 -2.82
C GLY A 90 0.17 8.53 -1.69
N ALA A 91 1.45 8.48 -1.34
CA ALA A 91 2.00 9.26 -0.24
C ALA A 91 1.80 10.77 -0.45
N ASN A 92 1.85 11.22 -1.69
CA ASN A 92 1.61 12.63 -1.99
C ASN A 92 0.22 13.07 -1.52
N ALA A 93 -0.81 12.29 -1.87
CA ALA A 93 -2.18 12.61 -1.46
C ALA A 93 -2.37 12.43 0.05
N MET A 94 -1.71 11.46 0.64
CA MET A 94 -1.75 11.23 2.09
C MET A 94 -1.21 12.43 2.85
N GLN A 95 -0.10 13.01 2.38
CA GLN A 95 0.48 14.18 3.00
C GLN A 95 -0.40 15.42 2.82
N GLU A 96 -1.04 15.55 1.66
CA GLU A 96 -2.01 16.62 1.42
C GLU A 96 -3.17 16.54 2.42
N GLN A 97 -3.64 15.34 2.69
CA GLN A 97 -4.72 15.11 3.65
C GLN A 97 -4.32 15.57 5.05
N LEU A 98 -3.07 15.37 5.44
CA LEU A 98 -2.57 15.77 6.76
C LEU A 98 -2.43 17.28 6.92
N ARG A 99 -2.31 18.02 5.82
CA ARG A 99 -2.16 19.48 5.87
C ARG A 99 -3.47 20.21 6.05
N ARG A 100 -4.58 19.54 6.08
CA ARG A 100 -5.91 20.15 6.16
C ARG A 100 -6.48 20.23 7.55
#